data_cd4f3cfec4fd908c9d537231abf2529a
#
_entry.id   cd4f3cfec4fd908c9d537231abf2529a
#
_cell.length_a   1.000
_cell.length_b   1.000
_cell.length_c   1.000
_cell.angle_alpha   90.00
_cell.angle_beta   90.00
_cell.angle_gamma   90.00
#
_symmetry.space_group_name_H-M   'P 1'
#
loop_
_entity.id
_entity.type
_entity.pdbx_description
1 polymer ?
#
loop_
_entity_poly.entity_id
_entity_poly.type
_entity_poly.pdbx_seq_one_letter_code
_entity_poly.pdbx_strand_id
1 'polypeptide(L)'
;MKYMKIVITVILSFLLCGCASAGAPAQIAATTLPVWEFTSRLCSGTPVTVTRLITEQVSCLHDYSLNVRQVKAAEAAETIVISGAGLEDFLDDLLANASIIDASEGIPLLCGEEQEEEHHHEEGHHHEEDPHIWLAPENAKIMSRNICDGLSARYPQYAQTFETNLSQLLNELTVLQQYGEDTLSQLKCRKLITFHDGFSYFADAFDLTIVKAVEEESGSEASARDLIELITLVEENALPAVFTETSGSSSAANIISRETGCGVCSLDMAMSGSSYFDAMYHNIDTIKEALG
;
A
#
# COMPACT_ATOMS: atom_id res chain seq x y z
N MET A 1 -42.03 -29.63 51.14
CA MET A 1 -40.58 -29.91 50.91
C MET A 1 -40.20 -30.38 49.49
N LYS A 2 -41.12 -30.68 48.58
CA LYS A 2 -40.82 -31.11 47.20
C LYS A 2 -40.59 -29.95 46.21
N TYR A 3 -41.12 -28.76 46.49
CA TYR A 3 -41.02 -27.62 45.59
C TYR A 3 -39.75 -26.73 45.82
N MET A 4 -39.11 -26.88 46.98
CA MET A 4 -37.89 -26.11 47.30
C MET A 4 -36.62 -26.68 46.65
N LYS A 5 -36.64 -27.96 46.22
CA LYS A 5 -35.51 -28.60 45.52
C LYS A 5 -35.46 -28.28 44.01
N ILE A 6 -36.60 -27.90 43.41
CA ILE A 6 -36.69 -27.60 41.97
C ILE A 6 -36.22 -26.18 41.68
N VAL A 7 -36.41 -25.23 42.63
CA VAL A 7 -35.98 -23.84 42.44
C VAL A 7 -34.45 -23.68 42.51
N ILE A 8 -33.75 -24.51 43.28
CA ILE A 8 -32.29 -24.44 43.42
C ILE A 8 -31.56 -24.98 42.18
N THR A 9 -32.16 -25.91 41.44
CA THR A 9 -31.55 -26.51 40.23
C THR A 9 -31.66 -25.59 38.99
N VAL A 10 -32.64 -24.70 38.97
CA VAL A 10 -32.82 -23.74 37.84
C VAL A 10 -31.92 -22.49 37.97
N ILE A 11 -31.55 -22.11 39.20
CA ILE A 11 -30.69 -20.94 39.43
C ILE A 11 -29.21 -21.25 39.15
N LEU A 12 -28.80 -22.51 39.19
CA LEU A 12 -27.39 -22.89 38.94
C LEU A 12 -27.02 -23.01 37.46
N SER A 13 -28.01 -22.93 36.54
CA SER A 13 -27.81 -23.04 35.09
C SER A 13 -27.61 -21.69 34.38
N PHE A 14 -27.64 -20.55 35.10
CA PHE A 14 -27.54 -19.22 34.49
C PHE A 14 -26.24 -18.44 34.84
N LEU A 15 -25.25 -19.09 35.46
CA LEU A 15 -23.99 -18.44 35.89
C LEU A 15 -22.77 -18.85 35.06
N LEU A 16 -22.99 -19.32 33.82
CA LEU A 16 -21.89 -19.63 32.87
C LEU A 16 -22.09 -18.85 31.56
N CYS A 17 -22.20 -17.53 31.66
CA CYS A 17 -22.13 -16.74 30.44
C CYS A 17 -21.53 -15.38 30.81
N GLY A 18 -20.23 -15.21 30.64
CA GLY A 18 -19.59 -13.93 30.92
C GLY A 18 -18.07 -13.96 30.94
N CYS A 19 -17.42 -14.91 30.27
CA CYS A 19 -16.08 -14.67 29.80
C CYS A 19 -16.22 -14.02 28.40
N ALA A 20 -16.12 -12.69 28.33
CA ALA A 20 -15.69 -12.05 27.12
C ALA A 20 -14.32 -12.66 26.81
N SER A 21 -14.27 -13.64 25.92
CA SER A 21 -13.00 -14.10 25.36
C SER A 21 -12.38 -12.87 24.70
N ALA A 22 -11.29 -12.38 25.25
CA ALA A 22 -10.35 -11.63 24.41
C ALA A 22 -10.21 -12.51 23.15
N GLY A 23 -10.57 -11.97 21.98
CA GLY A 23 -10.52 -12.73 20.74
C GLY A 23 -9.13 -13.36 20.64
N ALA A 24 -9.07 -14.59 20.15
CA ALA A 24 -7.78 -15.19 19.84
C ALA A 24 -6.99 -14.22 18.97
N PRO A 25 -5.67 -14.09 19.18
CA PRO A 25 -4.84 -13.26 18.33
C PRO A 25 -5.05 -13.66 16.87
N ALA A 26 -4.96 -12.70 15.95
CA ALA A 26 -5.08 -12.99 14.53
C ALA A 26 -3.96 -13.96 14.12
N GLN A 27 -4.30 -14.94 13.30
CA GLN A 27 -3.34 -15.94 12.83
C GLN A 27 -2.35 -15.32 11.83
N ILE A 28 -2.80 -14.29 11.10
CA ILE A 28 -1.99 -13.59 10.10
C ILE A 28 -1.94 -12.11 10.45
N ALA A 29 -0.74 -11.55 10.39
CA ALA A 29 -0.50 -10.12 10.38
C ALA A 29 -0.07 -9.71 8.96
N ALA A 30 -0.73 -8.73 8.36
CA ALA A 30 -0.34 -8.16 7.08
C ALA A 30 0.12 -6.71 7.30
N THR A 31 1.19 -6.29 6.64
CA THR A 31 1.85 -5.01 6.94
C THR A 31 1.03 -3.82 6.49
N THR A 32 0.80 -3.67 5.21
CA THR A 32 0.18 -2.50 4.57
C THR A 32 -1.25 -2.77 4.12
N LEU A 33 -1.94 -1.75 3.60
CA LEU A 33 -3.29 -1.89 3.07
C LEU A 33 -3.38 -2.90 1.92
N PRO A 34 -2.52 -2.87 0.87
CA PRO A 34 -2.66 -3.80 -0.26
C PRO A 34 -2.56 -5.26 0.19
N VAL A 35 -1.48 -5.62 0.89
CA VAL A 35 -1.29 -7.02 1.33
C VAL A 35 -2.32 -7.45 2.36
N TRP A 36 -2.82 -6.53 3.21
CA TRP A 36 -3.92 -6.83 4.12
C TRP A 36 -5.22 -7.09 3.36
N GLU A 37 -5.57 -6.25 2.40
CA GLU A 37 -6.81 -6.40 1.65
C GLU A 37 -6.79 -7.68 0.81
N PHE A 38 -5.68 -7.95 0.10
CA PHE A 38 -5.52 -9.17 -0.70
C PHE A 38 -5.58 -10.41 0.19
N THR A 39 -4.83 -10.45 1.29
CA THR A 39 -4.84 -11.57 2.24
C THR A 39 -6.23 -11.79 2.85
N SER A 40 -6.91 -10.71 3.25
CA SER A 40 -8.25 -10.78 3.83
C SER A 40 -9.28 -11.31 2.84
N ARG A 41 -9.21 -10.89 1.59
CA ARG A 41 -10.08 -11.40 0.50
C ARG A 41 -9.82 -12.87 0.24
N LEU A 42 -8.54 -13.29 0.17
CA LEU A 42 -8.18 -14.70 -0.01
C LEU A 42 -8.69 -15.57 1.14
N CYS A 43 -8.60 -15.10 2.38
CA CYS A 43 -9.08 -15.82 3.57
C CYS A 43 -10.61 -15.80 3.75
N SER A 44 -11.35 -15.08 2.93
CA SER A 44 -12.82 -15.00 3.05
C SER A 44 -13.48 -16.37 2.98
N GLY A 45 -14.44 -16.61 3.89
CA GLY A 45 -15.13 -17.91 4.00
C GLY A 45 -14.34 -19.00 4.74
N THR A 46 -13.16 -18.66 5.27
CA THR A 46 -12.38 -19.53 6.16
C THR A 46 -12.37 -18.98 7.60
N PRO A 47 -11.99 -19.78 8.61
CA PRO A 47 -11.80 -19.26 9.97
C PRO A 47 -10.47 -18.51 10.17
N VAL A 48 -9.62 -18.40 9.17
CA VAL A 48 -8.33 -17.71 9.25
C VAL A 48 -8.54 -16.21 9.42
N THR A 49 -7.96 -15.64 10.46
CA THR A 49 -8.11 -14.23 10.80
C THR A 49 -6.88 -13.44 10.40
N VAL A 50 -7.10 -12.26 9.80
CA VAL A 50 -6.05 -11.37 9.32
C VAL A 50 -6.15 -10.03 10.03
N THR A 51 -5.04 -9.49 10.53
CA THR A 51 -4.95 -8.13 11.07
C THR A 51 -4.01 -7.29 10.23
N ARG A 52 -4.31 -5.99 10.08
CA ARG A 52 -3.39 -5.03 9.47
C ARG A 52 -2.51 -4.43 10.55
N LEU A 53 -1.20 -4.41 10.34
CA LEU A 53 -0.23 -3.84 11.27
C LEU A 53 -0.21 -2.31 11.18
N ILE A 54 -0.07 -1.77 9.97
CA ILE A 54 0.03 -0.33 9.74
C ILE A 54 -1.36 0.19 9.38
N THR A 55 -2.00 0.87 10.32
CA THR A 55 -3.36 1.41 10.18
C THR A 55 -3.37 2.93 10.15
N GLU A 56 -2.27 3.55 10.49
CA GLU A 56 -2.05 4.99 10.48
C GLU A 56 -1.98 5.49 9.02
N GLN A 57 -2.31 6.77 8.83
CA GLN A 57 -2.02 7.43 7.55
C GLN A 57 -0.53 7.73 7.48
N VAL A 58 0.14 7.07 6.54
CA VAL A 58 1.56 7.25 6.28
C VAL A 58 1.75 7.44 4.78
N SER A 59 2.64 8.32 4.40
CA SER A 59 3.03 8.55 3.01
C SER A 59 4.18 7.63 2.61
N CYS A 60 5.09 7.35 3.54
CA CYS A 60 6.27 6.53 3.32
C CYS A 60 6.56 5.68 4.56
N LEU A 61 7.27 4.56 4.37
CA LEU A 61 7.68 3.67 5.45
C LEU A 61 9.19 3.69 5.73
N HIS A 62 9.99 4.45 5.00
CA HIS A 62 11.46 4.48 5.17
C HIS A 62 11.87 4.82 6.62
N ASP A 63 11.19 5.77 7.26
CA ASP A 63 11.44 6.17 8.66
C ASP A 63 10.39 5.64 9.64
N TYR A 64 9.61 4.62 9.22
CA TYR A 64 8.53 4.11 10.04
C TYR A 64 9.07 3.29 11.21
N SER A 65 8.50 3.52 12.40
CA SER A 65 8.81 2.72 13.57
C SER A 65 7.53 2.14 14.16
N LEU A 66 7.52 0.84 14.40
CA LEU A 66 6.37 0.17 15.00
C LEU A 66 6.13 0.65 16.43
N ASN A 67 4.88 0.92 16.76
CA ASN A 67 4.47 1.09 18.13
C ASN A 67 4.34 -0.27 18.87
N VAL A 68 4.28 -0.24 20.19
CA VAL A 68 4.22 -1.45 21.05
C VAL A 68 3.02 -2.36 20.69
N ARG A 69 1.90 -1.80 20.23
CA ARG A 69 0.71 -2.58 19.85
C ARG A 69 0.95 -3.37 18.57
N GLN A 70 1.62 -2.76 17.60
CA GLN A 70 1.98 -3.37 16.32
C GLN A 70 3.01 -4.47 16.52
N VAL A 71 4.06 -4.22 17.31
CA VAL A 71 5.05 -5.25 17.69
C VAL A 71 4.36 -6.47 18.31
N LYS A 72 3.48 -6.26 19.31
CA LYS A 72 2.74 -7.36 19.93
C LYS A 72 1.82 -8.10 18.97
N ALA A 73 1.23 -7.41 17.99
CA ALA A 73 0.38 -8.04 17.00
C ALA A 73 1.21 -8.90 16.02
N ALA A 74 2.38 -8.40 15.61
CA ALA A 74 3.32 -9.14 14.77
C ALA A 74 3.87 -10.39 15.50
N GLU A 75 4.32 -10.24 16.75
CA GLU A 75 4.82 -11.36 17.57
C GLU A 75 3.75 -12.43 17.88
N ALA A 76 2.49 -12.04 17.95
CA ALA A 76 1.38 -12.96 18.23
C ALA A 76 0.86 -13.69 16.98
N ALA A 77 1.21 -13.24 15.79
CA ALA A 77 0.78 -13.85 14.54
C ALA A 77 1.59 -15.10 14.23
N GLU A 78 0.95 -16.10 13.63
CA GLU A 78 1.63 -17.32 13.14
C GLU A 78 2.39 -17.06 11.84
N THR A 79 1.94 -16.09 11.07
CA THR A 79 2.51 -15.72 9.77
C THR A 79 2.39 -14.22 9.56
N ILE A 80 3.43 -13.61 8.99
CA ILE A 80 3.44 -12.22 8.57
C ILE A 80 3.43 -12.18 7.04
N VAL A 81 2.52 -11.41 6.46
CA VAL A 81 2.49 -11.13 5.03
C VAL A 81 3.06 -9.74 4.82
N ILE A 82 4.13 -9.64 4.04
CA ILE A 82 4.82 -8.39 3.71
C ILE A 82 4.60 -8.02 2.25
N SER A 83 4.70 -6.74 1.94
CA SER A 83 4.75 -6.24 0.56
C SER A 83 6.00 -6.74 -0.14
N GLY A 84 7.12 -6.74 0.56
CA GLY A 84 8.44 -7.12 0.06
C GLY A 84 9.13 -5.97 -0.70
N ALA A 85 10.09 -6.32 -1.52
CA ALA A 85 10.89 -5.33 -2.29
C ALA A 85 11.60 -4.27 -1.39
N GLY A 86 12.00 -4.65 -0.18
CA GLY A 86 12.69 -3.74 0.76
C GLY A 86 11.76 -2.81 1.56
N LEU A 87 10.46 -2.79 1.30
CA LEU A 87 9.53 -1.86 1.96
C LEU A 87 9.51 -2.00 3.48
N GLU A 88 9.68 -3.22 3.99
CA GLU A 88 9.55 -3.55 5.41
C GLU A 88 10.90 -3.75 6.12
N ASP A 89 11.99 -3.17 5.68
CA ASP A 89 13.32 -3.27 6.31
C ASP A 89 13.29 -2.84 7.79
N PHE A 90 12.39 -1.94 8.16
CA PHE A 90 12.13 -1.56 9.57
C PHE A 90 11.59 -2.70 10.45
N LEU A 91 11.23 -3.85 9.86
CA LEU A 91 10.76 -5.06 10.55
C LEU A 91 11.82 -6.16 10.70
N ASP A 92 13.02 -6.02 10.17
CA ASP A 92 14.03 -7.08 10.06
C ASP A 92 14.23 -7.89 11.34
N ASP A 93 14.32 -7.22 12.49
CA ASP A 93 14.48 -7.88 13.78
C ASP A 93 13.29 -8.79 14.16
N LEU A 94 12.08 -8.42 13.75
CA LEU A 94 10.86 -9.21 13.98
C LEU A 94 10.73 -10.32 12.94
N LEU A 95 11.08 -10.04 11.70
CA LEU A 95 10.98 -10.99 10.59
C LEU A 95 11.97 -12.15 10.72
N ALA A 96 13.13 -11.92 11.37
CA ALA A 96 14.16 -12.94 11.54
C ALA A 96 13.68 -14.27 12.16
N ASN A 97 12.60 -14.26 12.93
CA ASN A 97 12.05 -15.44 13.60
C ASN A 97 10.60 -15.75 13.21
N ALA A 98 10.02 -15.00 12.27
CA ALA A 98 8.63 -15.16 11.83
C ALA A 98 8.52 -16.10 10.61
N SER A 99 7.34 -16.68 10.42
CA SER A 99 6.96 -17.29 9.14
C SER A 99 6.47 -16.17 8.23
N ILE A 100 7.16 -15.96 7.11
CA ILE A 100 6.89 -14.83 6.21
C ILE A 100 6.25 -15.36 4.92
N ILE A 101 5.32 -14.57 4.37
CA ILE A 101 4.88 -14.64 2.99
C ILE A 101 5.28 -13.31 2.36
N ASP A 102 6.26 -13.34 1.49
CA ASP A 102 6.70 -12.18 0.71
C ASP A 102 5.86 -12.09 -0.56
N ALA A 103 5.15 -10.97 -0.72
CA ALA A 103 4.29 -10.79 -1.87
C ALA A 103 5.05 -10.35 -3.14
N SER A 104 6.29 -9.86 -3.02
CA SER A 104 7.07 -9.32 -4.14
C SER A 104 7.77 -10.37 -5.00
N GLU A 105 7.80 -11.64 -4.59
CA GLU A 105 8.60 -12.67 -5.25
C GLU A 105 8.31 -12.74 -6.76
N GLY A 106 9.36 -12.63 -7.57
CA GLY A 106 9.29 -12.70 -9.04
C GLY A 106 8.76 -11.43 -9.73
N ILE A 107 8.53 -10.33 -9.02
CA ILE A 107 8.21 -9.03 -9.62
C ILE A 107 9.52 -8.37 -10.08
N PRO A 108 9.63 -7.94 -11.34
CA PRO A 108 10.76 -7.12 -11.78
C PRO A 108 10.73 -5.75 -11.06
N LEU A 109 11.81 -5.43 -10.34
CA LEU A 109 11.89 -4.16 -9.63
C LEU A 109 12.41 -3.06 -10.55
N LEU A 110 11.81 -1.86 -10.45
CA LEU A 110 12.28 -0.65 -11.09
C LEU A 110 13.37 -0.05 -10.19
N CYS A 111 14.43 0.46 -10.83
CA CYS A 111 15.44 1.26 -10.11
C CYS A 111 14.86 2.66 -9.86
N GLY A 112 15.04 3.20 -8.67
CA GLY A 112 14.76 4.60 -8.38
C GLY A 112 15.55 5.52 -9.34
N GLU A 113 15.06 6.74 -9.59
CA GLU A 113 15.75 7.69 -10.45
C GLU A 113 17.09 8.10 -9.81
N GLU A 114 18.20 7.93 -10.58
CA GLU A 114 19.50 8.47 -10.18
C GLU A 114 19.42 10.00 -10.18
N GLN A 115 19.52 10.63 -9.02
CA GLN A 115 19.91 12.03 -8.98
C GLN A 115 21.40 12.09 -9.32
N GLU A 116 21.73 12.52 -10.56
CA GLU A 116 23.11 12.83 -10.95
C GLU A 116 23.62 14.04 -10.14
N GLU A 117 23.93 13.82 -8.87
CA GLU A 117 24.77 14.74 -8.12
C GLU A 117 26.24 14.37 -8.39
N GLU A 118 26.95 15.23 -9.14
CA GLU A 118 28.42 15.19 -9.34
C GLU A 118 29.15 15.41 -8.00
N HIS A 119 29.05 14.47 -7.07
CA HIS A 119 29.98 14.43 -5.92
C HIS A 119 30.63 13.05 -5.82
N HIS A 120 31.87 13.01 -6.25
CA HIS A 120 32.81 11.92 -6.03
C HIS A 120 32.94 11.61 -4.55
N HIS A 121 32.23 10.56 -4.06
CA HIS A 121 32.67 9.79 -2.94
C HIS A 121 32.52 8.30 -3.28
N GLU A 122 33.68 7.63 -3.29
CA GLU A 122 33.81 6.18 -3.40
C GLU A 122 33.26 5.55 -2.11
N GLU A 123 32.00 5.12 -2.11
CA GLU A 123 31.52 4.00 -1.27
C GLU A 123 30.14 3.61 -1.84
N GLY A 124 29.97 2.31 -2.13
CA GLY A 124 28.93 1.65 -2.88
C GLY A 124 27.54 2.29 -2.85
N HIS A 125 27.15 2.90 -3.96
CA HIS A 125 25.76 3.29 -4.20
C HIS A 125 24.95 2.02 -4.36
N HIS A 126 24.19 1.66 -3.34
CA HIS A 126 23.07 0.76 -3.49
C HIS A 126 22.01 1.55 -4.26
N HIS A 127 21.72 1.15 -5.50
CA HIS A 127 20.51 1.57 -6.19
C HIS A 127 19.35 1.07 -5.33
N GLU A 128 18.66 1.98 -4.67
CA GLU A 128 17.46 1.60 -3.94
C GLU A 128 16.39 1.26 -4.97
N GLU A 129 15.91 0.03 -4.93
CA GLU A 129 14.83 -0.44 -5.77
C GLU A 129 13.52 0.20 -5.28
N ASP A 130 12.67 0.64 -6.22
CA ASP A 130 11.37 1.22 -5.87
C ASP A 130 10.45 0.13 -5.25
N PRO A 131 10.05 0.23 -3.98
CA PRO A 131 9.24 -0.78 -3.32
C PRO A 131 7.73 -0.66 -3.59
N HIS A 132 7.25 0.36 -4.30
CA HIS A 132 5.83 0.69 -4.48
C HIS A 132 5.15 -0.18 -5.56
N ILE A 133 5.51 -1.46 -5.59
CA ILE A 133 5.12 -2.44 -6.62
C ILE A 133 3.60 -2.60 -6.81
N TRP A 134 2.80 -2.41 -5.75
CA TRP A 134 1.34 -2.59 -5.77
C TRP A 134 0.61 -1.55 -6.62
N LEU A 135 1.25 -0.44 -6.97
CA LEU A 135 0.62 0.60 -7.79
C LEU A 135 0.46 0.20 -9.28
N ALA A 136 1.07 -0.90 -9.71
CA ALA A 136 0.73 -1.55 -10.97
C ALA A 136 -0.26 -2.70 -10.74
N PRO A 137 -1.45 -2.70 -11.35
CA PRO A 137 -2.42 -3.79 -11.18
C PRO A 137 -1.88 -5.17 -11.60
N GLU A 138 -0.97 -5.25 -12.57
CA GLU A 138 -0.32 -6.50 -12.96
C GLU A 138 0.57 -7.05 -11.84
N ASN A 139 1.34 -6.19 -11.17
CA ASN A 139 2.11 -6.58 -10.00
C ASN A 139 1.20 -7.01 -8.84
N ALA A 140 0.10 -6.30 -8.61
CA ALA A 140 -0.90 -6.68 -7.61
C ALA A 140 -1.48 -8.08 -7.86
N LYS A 141 -1.59 -8.51 -9.13
CA LYS A 141 -1.97 -9.89 -9.48
C LYS A 141 -0.89 -10.90 -9.10
N ILE A 142 0.40 -10.56 -9.29
CA ILE A 142 1.52 -11.42 -8.88
C ILE A 142 1.54 -11.51 -7.36
N MET A 143 1.47 -10.38 -6.65
CA MET A 143 1.36 -10.32 -5.19
C MET A 143 0.23 -11.22 -4.66
N SER A 144 -0.95 -11.12 -5.27
CA SER A 144 -2.11 -11.93 -4.87
C SER A 144 -1.87 -13.44 -5.05
N ARG A 145 -1.15 -13.85 -6.11
CA ARG A 145 -0.77 -15.26 -6.33
C ARG A 145 0.24 -15.73 -5.28
N ASN A 146 1.29 -14.94 -5.03
CA ASN A 146 2.31 -15.28 -4.03
C ASN A 146 1.69 -15.45 -2.63
N ILE A 147 0.77 -14.55 -2.27
CA ILE A 147 0.02 -14.66 -1.01
C ILE A 147 -0.83 -15.94 -0.99
N CYS A 148 -1.56 -16.25 -2.07
CA CYS A 148 -2.38 -17.45 -2.16
C CYS A 148 -1.56 -18.74 -2.04
N ASP A 149 -0.40 -18.79 -2.69
CA ASP A 149 0.51 -19.94 -2.63
C ASP A 149 1.05 -20.14 -1.21
N GLY A 150 1.50 -19.06 -0.56
CA GLY A 150 1.96 -19.06 0.82
C GLY A 150 0.86 -19.49 1.80
N LEU A 151 -0.36 -18.97 1.64
CA LEU A 151 -1.53 -19.37 2.43
C LEU A 151 -1.89 -20.84 2.22
N SER A 152 -1.85 -21.32 0.97
CA SER A 152 -2.18 -22.71 0.62
C SER A 152 -1.16 -23.70 1.20
N ALA A 153 0.11 -23.32 1.22
CA ALA A 153 1.15 -24.11 1.89
C ALA A 153 0.95 -24.15 3.41
N ARG A 154 0.52 -23.04 4.03
CA ARG A 154 0.33 -22.95 5.48
C ARG A 154 -0.97 -23.57 5.96
N TYR A 155 -2.05 -23.44 5.19
CA TYR A 155 -3.40 -23.89 5.51
C TYR A 155 -3.97 -24.76 4.38
N PRO A 156 -3.37 -25.94 4.08
CA PRO A 156 -3.74 -26.76 2.92
C PRO A 156 -5.21 -27.21 2.91
N GLN A 157 -5.86 -27.25 4.07
CA GLN A 157 -7.27 -27.59 4.19
C GLN A 157 -8.20 -26.52 3.58
N TYR A 158 -7.70 -25.30 3.35
CA TYR A 158 -8.46 -24.17 2.76
C TYR A 158 -7.97 -23.80 1.36
N ALA A 159 -6.98 -24.50 0.81
CA ALA A 159 -6.34 -24.17 -0.49
C ALA A 159 -7.38 -23.95 -1.60
N GLN A 160 -8.39 -24.83 -1.72
CA GLN A 160 -9.45 -24.68 -2.73
C GLN A 160 -10.28 -23.40 -2.55
N THR A 161 -10.49 -22.94 -1.31
CA THR A 161 -11.19 -21.70 -1.02
C THR A 161 -10.33 -20.51 -1.42
N PHE A 162 -9.04 -20.53 -1.09
CA PHE A 162 -8.08 -19.50 -1.48
C PHE A 162 -7.99 -19.36 -3.00
N GLU A 163 -7.90 -20.46 -3.75
CA GLU A 163 -7.89 -20.47 -5.21
C GLU A 163 -9.17 -19.88 -5.83
N THR A 164 -10.31 -20.20 -5.24
CA THR A 164 -11.59 -19.64 -5.70
C THR A 164 -11.62 -18.13 -5.48
N ASN A 165 -11.19 -17.67 -4.30
CA ASN A 165 -11.12 -16.24 -3.96
C ASN A 165 -10.06 -15.52 -4.79
N LEU A 166 -8.91 -16.16 -5.05
CA LEU A 166 -7.87 -15.64 -5.95
C LEU A 166 -8.44 -15.36 -7.34
N SER A 167 -9.20 -16.31 -7.89
CA SER A 167 -9.80 -16.13 -9.23
C SER A 167 -10.70 -14.90 -9.30
N GLN A 168 -11.45 -14.59 -8.22
CA GLN A 168 -12.28 -13.39 -8.13
C GLN A 168 -11.43 -12.13 -8.01
N LEU A 169 -10.42 -12.13 -7.13
CA LEU A 169 -9.50 -11.00 -6.94
C LEU A 169 -8.74 -10.66 -8.23
N LEU A 170 -8.23 -11.66 -8.94
CA LEU A 170 -7.53 -11.46 -10.22
C LEU A 170 -8.46 -10.88 -11.30
N ASN A 171 -9.73 -11.26 -11.30
CA ASN A 171 -10.70 -10.67 -12.21
C ASN A 171 -10.95 -9.19 -11.88
N GLU A 172 -11.09 -8.83 -10.61
CA GLU A 172 -11.26 -7.43 -10.20
C GLU A 172 -10.03 -6.57 -10.53
N LEU A 173 -8.82 -7.09 -10.31
CA LEU A 173 -7.57 -6.43 -10.72
C LEU A 173 -7.46 -6.28 -12.25
N THR A 174 -7.98 -7.25 -13.01
CA THR A 174 -8.05 -7.14 -14.48
C THR A 174 -9.03 -6.05 -14.92
N VAL A 175 -10.17 -5.93 -14.24
CA VAL A 175 -11.14 -4.85 -14.51
C VAL A 175 -10.55 -3.49 -14.16
N LEU A 176 -9.80 -3.38 -13.05
CA LEU A 176 -9.10 -2.16 -12.67
C LEU A 176 -8.05 -1.74 -13.72
N GLN A 177 -7.22 -2.69 -14.19
CA GLN A 177 -6.23 -2.44 -15.24
C GLN A 177 -6.92 -1.92 -16.51
N GLN A 178 -7.95 -2.60 -16.99
CA GLN A 178 -8.68 -2.21 -18.18
C GLN A 178 -9.35 -0.85 -18.03
N TYR A 179 -9.91 -0.57 -16.84
CA TYR A 179 -10.50 0.74 -16.55
C TYR A 179 -9.46 1.87 -16.67
N GLY A 180 -8.25 1.66 -16.13
CA GLY A 180 -7.17 2.63 -16.23
C GLY A 180 -6.71 2.84 -17.67
N GLU A 181 -6.47 1.75 -18.42
CA GLU A 181 -6.10 1.80 -19.84
C GLU A 181 -7.14 2.56 -20.66
N ASP A 182 -8.42 2.23 -20.53
CA ASP A 182 -9.50 2.87 -21.28
C ASP A 182 -9.65 4.35 -20.91
N THR A 183 -9.63 4.65 -19.59
CA THR A 183 -9.84 6.00 -19.06
C THR A 183 -8.71 6.94 -19.44
N LEU A 184 -7.46 6.46 -19.40
CA LEU A 184 -6.26 7.26 -19.65
C LEU A 184 -5.79 7.21 -21.12
N SER A 185 -6.47 6.43 -21.99
CA SER A 185 -6.08 6.27 -23.40
C SER A 185 -6.04 7.57 -24.19
N GLN A 186 -6.85 8.57 -23.83
CA GLN A 186 -7.05 9.79 -24.60
C GLN A 186 -6.58 11.06 -23.84
N LEU A 187 -5.62 10.92 -22.92
CA LEU A 187 -5.04 12.07 -22.26
C LEU A 187 -4.35 13.01 -23.25
N LYS A 188 -4.51 14.31 -23.05
CA LYS A 188 -3.81 15.34 -23.83
C LYS A 188 -2.37 15.55 -23.37
N CYS A 189 -2.13 15.35 -22.08
CA CYS A 189 -0.82 15.36 -21.47
C CYS A 189 -0.61 14.01 -20.76
N ARG A 190 0.57 13.41 -20.94
CA ARG A 190 0.95 12.14 -20.28
C ARG A 190 2.12 12.32 -19.32
N LYS A 191 2.47 13.57 -19.04
CA LYS A 191 3.60 13.92 -18.19
C LYS A 191 3.13 14.36 -16.81
N LEU A 192 3.84 13.89 -15.78
CA LEU A 192 3.56 14.14 -14.37
C LEU A 192 4.77 14.78 -13.69
N ILE A 193 4.52 15.65 -12.72
CA ILE A 193 5.43 15.93 -11.61
C ILE A 193 4.71 15.43 -10.34
N THR A 194 5.36 14.55 -9.58
CA THR A 194 4.83 13.98 -8.33
C THR A 194 5.65 14.48 -7.14
N PHE A 195 4.99 14.68 -6.01
CA PHE A 195 5.62 15.08 -4.75
C PHE A 195 5.83 13.86 -3.83
N HIS A 196 6.16 12.76 -4.41
CA HIS A 196 6.69 11.54 -3.81
C HIS A 196 7.27 10.67 -4.92
N ASP A 197 8.41 10.06 -4.67
CA ASP A 197 9.03 9.09 -5.57
C ASP A 197 8.48 7.68 -5.29
N GLY A 198 7.31 7.39 -5.80
CA GLY A 198 6.64 6.12 -5.56
C GLY A 198 5.59 5.78 -6.62
N PHE A 199 5.41 6.63 -7.63
CA PHE A 199 4.41 6.42 -8.68
C PHE A 199 4.98 5.79 -9.96
N SER A 200 6.24 5.33 -9.96
CA SER A 200 6.91 4.80 -11.16
C SER A 200 6.17 3.59 -11.74
N TYR A 201 5.75 2.65 -10.90
CA TYR A 201 4.97 1.49 -11.35
C TYR A 201 3.57 1.85 -11.88
N PHE A 202 2.93 2.87 -11.29
CA PHE A 202 1.66 3.38 -11.80
C PHE A 202 1.85 4.04 -13.16
N ALA A 203 2.89 4.84 -13.29
CA ALA A 203 3.22 5.53 -14.54
C ALA A 203 3.52 4.53 -15.67
N ASP A 204 4.32 3.51 -15.39
CA ASP A 204 4.64 2.44 -16.35
C ASP A 204 3.39 1.67 -16.75
N ALA A 205 2.54 1.27 -15.78
CA ALA A 205 1.32 0.50 -16.04
C ALA A 205 0.32 1.22 -16.96
N PHE A 206 0.34 2.55 -17.00
CA PHE A 206 -0.63 3.36 -17.75
C PHE A 206 0.01 4.28 -18.81
N ASP A 207 1.25 3.99 -19.21
CA ASP A 207 1.99 4.75 -20.24
C ASP A 207 2.07 6.26 -19.93
N LEU A 208 2.38 6.60 -18.69
CA LEU A 208 2.63 7.97 -18.23
C LEU A 208 4.13 8.18 -18.05
N THR A 209 4.57 9.43 -18.05
CA THR A 209 5.97 9.79 -17.85
C THR A 209 6.11 10.70 -16.63
N ILE A 210 6.84 10.30 -15.62
CA ILE A 210 7.23 11.17 -14.51
C ILE A 210 8.40 12.02 -15.00
N VAL A 211 8.18 13.34 -15.07
CA VAL A 211 9.21 14.32 -15.48
C VAL A 211 10.14 14.60 -14.32
N LYS A 212 9.60 14.62 -13.12
CA LYS A 212 10.32 14.78 -11.86
C LYS A 212 9.51 14.20 -10.72
N ALA A 213 10.14 13.36 -9.92
CA ALA A 213 9.67 13.01 -8.59
C ALA A 213 10.34 13.94 -7.58
N VAL A 214 9.58 14.53 -6.67
CA VAL A 214 10.09 15.40 -5.62
C VAL A 214 10.00 14.65 -4.32
N GLU A 215 11.13 14.29 -3.74
CA GLU A 215 11.16 13.78 -2.37
C GLU A 215 11.13 14.97 -1.42
N GLU A 216 10.04 15.09 -0.67
CA GLU A 216 10.03 15.95 0.50
C GLU A 216 10.40 15.08 1.72
N GLU A 217 11.63 15.20 2.20
CA GLU A 217 12.01 14.61 3.50
C GLU A 217 11.04 15.10 4.57
N SER A 218 10.65 14.18 5.44
CA SER A 218 9.66 14.43 6.51
C SER A 218 10.02 15.69 7.31
N GLY A 219 9.32 16.82 7.04
CA GLY A 219 9.51 18.11 7.73
C GLY A 219 10.47 19.10 7.03
N SER A 220 11.01 18.79 5.84
CA SER A 220 11.70 19.76 5.00
C SER A 220 10.73 20.42 4.01
N GLU A 221 10.87 21.72 3.78
CA GLU A 221 10.20 22.42 2.68
C GLU A 221 11.15 22.47 1.48
N ALA A 222 10.60 22.34 0.25
CA ALA A 222 11.36 22.48 -0.97
C ALA A 222 12.16 23.80 -0.96
N SER A 223 13.44 23.75 -1.31
CA SER A 223 14.29 24.94 -1.32
C SER A 223 13.84 25.92 -2.42
N ALA A 224 14.24 27.19 -2.31
CA ALA A 224 13.94 28.17 -3.34
C ALA A 224 14.50 27.78 -4.72
N ARG A 225 15.62 27.04 -4.77
CA ARG A 225 16.22 26.53 -5.99
C ARG A 225 15.32 25.45 -6.61
N ASP A 226 14.86 24.49 -5.81
CA ASP A 226 13.99 23.40 -6.27
C ASP A 226 12.66 23.94 -6.79
N LEU A 227 12.09 24.93 -6.10
CA LEU A 227 10.87 25.60 -6.56
C LEU A 227 11.07 26.27 -7.94
N ILE A 228 12.20 26.96 -8.18
CA ILE A 228 12.51 27.59 -9.48
C ILE A 228 12.64 26.51 -10.56
N GLU A 229 13.33 25.40 -10.27
CA GLU A 229 13.48 24.28 -11.19
C GLU A 229 12.11 23.68 -11.55
N LEU A 230 11.27 23.39 -10.55
CA LEU A 230 9.94 22.82 -10.76
C LEU A 230 9.02 23.77 -11.55
N ILE A 231 9.05 25.07 -11.28
CA ILE A 231 8.31 26.08 -12.06
C ILE A 231 8.76 26.00 -13.53
N THR A 232 10.07 25.96 -13.77
CA THR A 232 10.63 25.86 -15.13
C THR A 232 10.17 24.58 -15.83
N LEU A 233 10.22 23.43 -15.14
CA LEU A 233 9.75 22.14 -15.69
C LEU A 233 8.26 22.16 -16.04
N VAL A 234 7.42 22.78 -15.19
CA VAL A 234 5.98 22.95 -15.46
C VAL A 234 5.75 23.77 -16.72
N GLU A 235 6.47 24.91 -16.87
CA GLU A 235 6.33 25.80 -18.02
C GLU A 235 6.87 25.15 -19.32
N GLU A 236 8.06 24.55 -19.30
CA GLU A 236 8.69 23.91 -20.46
C GLU A 236 7.87 22.72 -20.99
N ASN A 237 7.25 21.95 -20.07
CA ASN A 237 6.42 20.80 -20.43
C ASN A 237 4.94 21.16 -20.60
N ALA A 238 4.56 22.42 -20.38
CA ALA A 238 3.17 22.90 -20.41
C ALA A 238 2.24 22.01 -19.56
N LEU A 239 2.67 21.66 -18.34
CA LEU A 239 1.95 20.74 -17.48
C LEU A 239 0.68 21.41 -16.95
N PRO A 240 -0.51 20.79 -17.13
CA PRO A 240 -1.75 21.35 -16.64
C PRO A 240 -1.91 21.22 -15.13
N ALA A 241 -1.21 20.26 -14.49
CA ALA A 241 -1.25 20.04 -13.06
C ALA A 241 0.05 19.40 -12.53
N VAL A 242 0.28 19.54 -11.22
CA VAL A 242 1.24 18.80 -10.42
C VAL A 242 0.50 17.96 -9.38
N PHE A 243 1.13 16.87 -8.90
CA PHE A 243 0.46 15.86 -8.08
C PHE A 243 1.15 15.69 -6.74
N THR A 244 0.46 16.05 -5.66
CA THR A 244 0.87 15.78 -4.28
C THR A 244 0.30 14.44 -3.82
N GLU A 245 0.75 13.95 -2.66
CA GLU A 245 0.07 12.86 -1.99
C GLU A 245 -1.12 13.33 -1.16
N THR A 246 -2.10 12.42 -0.97
CA THR A 246 -3.27 12.67 -0.11
C THR A 246 -2.87 12.98 1.34
N SER A 247 -1.78 12.39 1.81
CA SER A 247 -1.25 12.57 3.18
C SER A 247 -0.05 13.51 3.25
N GLY A 248 0.44 14.02 2.11
CA GLY A 248 1.62 14.87 2.00
C GLY A 248 1.35 16.36 2.15
N SER A 249 2.43 17.15 2.21
CA SER A 249 2.36 18.61 2.17
C SER A 249 2.00 19.09 0.77
N SER A 250 1.14 20.10 0.68
CA SER A 250 0.86 20.78 -0.59
C SER A 250 1.51 22.18 -0.68
N SER A 251 2.42 22.52 0.25
CA SER A 251 2.99 23.86 0.35
C SER A 251 3.73 24.27 -0.92
N ALA A 252 4.70 23.46 -1.36
CA ALA A 252 5.49 23.70 -2.57
C ALA A 252 4.61 23.67 -3.83
N ALA A 253 3.73 22.69 -3.96
CA ALA A 253 2.80 22.58 -5.08
C ALA A 253 1.90 23.82 -5.22
N ASN A 254 1.42 24.40 -4.11
CA ASN A 254 0.64 25.62 -4.11
C ASN A 254 1.43 26.87 -4.52
N ILE A 255 2.74 26.91 -4.23
CA ILE A 255 3.62 27.99 -4.72
C ILE A 255 3.77 27.88 -6.24
N ILE A 256 4.08 26.69 -6.75
CA ILE A 256 4.21 26.41 -8.19
C ILE A 256 2.91 26.77 -8.93
N SER A 257 1.76 26.35 -8.40
CA SER A 257 0.45 26.66 -8.97
C SER A 257 0.19 28.17 -9.08
N ARG A 258 0.57 28.95 -8.08
CA ARG A 258 0.41 30.40 -8.11
C ARG A 258 1.29 31.10 -9.16
N GLU A 259 2.49 30.60 -9.39
CA GLU A 259 3.43 31.16 -10.35
C GLU A 259 3.11 30.75 -11.79
N THR A 260 2.70 29.50 -12.01
CA THR A 260 2.50 28.94 -13.36
C THR A 260 1.01 28.91 -13.80
N GLY A 261 0.10 28.93 -12.85
CA GLY A 261 -1.34 28.72 -13.10
C GLY A 261 -1.75 27.26 -13.28
N CYS A 262 -0.84 26.27 -13.09
CA CYS A 262 -1.19 24.86 -13.16
C CYS A 262 -2.08 24.44 -11.97
N GLY A 263 -2.84 23.36 -12.14
CA GLY A 263 -3.62 22.74 -11.06
C GLY A 263 -2.74 22.04 -10.03
N VAL A 264 -3.30 21.81 -8.83
CA VAL A 264 -2.72 20.92 -7.82
C VAL A 264 -3.76 19.84 -7.54
N CYS A 265 -3.37 18.59 -7.76
CA CYS A 265 -4.19 17.41 -7.51
C CYS A 265 -3.48 16.49 -6.51
N SER A 266 -4.22 15.60 -5.85
CA SER A 266 -3.61 14.63 -4.94
C SER A 266 -3.85 13.21 -5.42
N LEU A 267 -2.80 12.38 -5.34
CA LEU A 267 -2.83 10.96 -5.58
C LEU A 267 -2.70 10.20 -4.26
N ASP A 268 -3.26 9.01 -4.21
CA ASP A 268 -3.22 8.13 -3.03
C ASP A 268 -2.20 7.01 -3.27
N MET A 269 -1.26 6.84 -2.36
CA MET A 269 -0.29 5.74 -2.40
C MET A 269 -0.93 4.35 -2.21
N ALA A 270 -2.23 4.28 -1.93
CA ALA A 270 -2.95 3.05 -1.62
C ALA A 270 -2.32 2.25 -0.45
N MET A 271 -1.55 2.91 0.41
CA MET A 271 -0.84 2.29 1.53
C MET A 271 -1.65 2.35 2.83
N SER A 272 -2.54 3.32 2.92
CA SER A 272 -3.42 3.56 4.07
C SER A 272 -4.89 3.69 3.60
N GLY A 273 -5.82 3.95 4.53
CA GLY A 273 -7.22 4.05 4.15
C GLY A 273 -7.98 2.73 4.29
N SER A 274 -9.08 2.57 3.55
CA SER A 274 -10.03 1.46 3.69
C SER A 274 -10.02 0.46 2.54
N SER A 275 -9.61 0.86 1.35
CA SER A 275 -9.61 0.01 0.16
C SER A 275 -8.51 0.41 -0.83
N TYR A 276 -7.75 -0.58 -1.25
CA TYR A 276 -6.77 -0.48 -2.32
C TYR A 276 -7.45 -0.09 -3.65
N PHE A 277 -8.57 -0.73 -3.98
CA PHE A 277 -9.29 -0.47 -5.22
C PHE A 277 -9.82 0.96 -5.29
N ASP A 278 -10.40 1.48 -4.19
CA ASP A 278 -10.90 2.86 -4.15
C ASP A 278 -9.77 3.87 -4.39
N ALA A 279 -8.60 3.65 -3.79
CA ALA A 279 -7.42 4.49 -3.99
C ALA A 279 -6.94 4.45 -5.45
N MET A 280 -6.87 3.27 -6.07
CA MET A 280 -6.46 3.13 -7.47
C MET A 280 -7.45 3.77 -8.45
N TYR A 281 -8.75 3.58 -8.25
CA TYR A 281 -9.77 4.28 -9.05
C TYR A 281 -9.69 5.79 -8.88
N HIS A 282 -9.51 6.28 -7.64
CA HIS A 282 -9.31 7.71 -7.37
C HIS A 282 -8.11 8.26 -8.16
N ASN A 283 -6.97 7.57 -8.17
CA ASN A 283 -5.79 8.00 -8.91
C ASN A 283 -6.05 8.10 -10.41
N ILE A 284 -6.68 7.10 -10.99
CA ILE A 284 -7.02 7.07 -12.42
C ILE A 284 -7.94 8.23 -12.77
N ASP A 285 -9.01 8.46 -11.99
CA ASP A 285 -9.97 9.52 -12.23
C ASP A 285 -9.35 10.90 -12.06
N THR A 286 -8.52 11.09 -11.03
CA THR A 286 -7.80 12.33 -10.76
C THR A 286 -6.86 12.71 -11.91
N ILE A 287 -6.10 11.75 -12.43
CA ILE A 287 -5.21 11.99 -13.58
C ILE A 287 -6.03 12.30 -14.83
N LYS A 288 -7.13 11.58 -15.05
CA LYS A 288 -8.05 11.85 -16.17
C LYS A 288 -8.60 13.28 -16.13
N GLU A 289 -9.03 13.75 -14.97
CA GLU A 289 -9.57 15.11 -14.80
C GLU A 289 -8.50 16.18 -14.98
N ALA A 290 -7.29 15.94 -14.48
CA ALA A 290 -6.19 16.88 -14.52
C ALA A 290 -5.52 17.00 -15.89
N LEU A 291 -5.40 15.90 -16.65
CA LEU A 291 -4.59 15.82 -17.87
C LEU A 291 -5.43 15.55 -19.15
N GLY A 292 -6.73 15.35 -19.01
CA GLY A 292 -7.68 14.97 -20.09
C GLY A 292 -8.25 16.07 -20.98
#